data_f48614259b4331cbe88dcba63386f804
#
_entry.id   f48614259b4331cbe88dcba63386f804
#
_cell.length_a   1.000
_cell.length_b   1.000
_cell.length_c   1.000
_cell.angle_alpha   90.00
_cell.angle_beta   90.00
_cell.angle_gamma   90.00
#
_symmetry.space_group_name_H-M   'P 1'
#
loop_
_entity.id
_entity.type
_entity.pdbx_description
1 polymer ?
#
loop_
_entity_poly.entity_id
_entity_poly.type
_entity_poly.pdbx_seq_one_letter_code
_entity_poly.pdbx_strand_id
1 'polypeptide(L)'
;MNKPKFDSVKIIFFLLSIIAITIYSGCKIYPKKNQVNLERTWSVYKADAEGTGYSVLDEINKNTIQSLEIAWTHKFSDAPPGSRGGNSESNPIVVDGVMYTLSARHRVYALDATTGRQIWTFDPFNGEAGGGIGRGVTYWEEGSDKRILLTAGDKLYALNALTGIVIPSFGNNGSVSMNVGMRGDPDKISVIPTSPGIVYQNLLIIGNEVSELYGAEPGHVRAYDIKSGKLEWTFHTVPQPGEFGYDTWPKDAWKYVGGTNNWGGMSLDTKRGMVFFATGSPTYDYYGKDRIGMNLFGNSVVALDAATGKYRWHFQTVHHDLWDYDLPAPPNLISVVHNGKKIDAVAQTSKLGYIYTFNRDTGEPLFPIVEKPVPASDIPGEQAWPTQPIPTKPAPYSRQFVTKDDIINYSKGSYDTLMMRFNAFRYEGPFTPPSLQGTFMLPGSRGGSSWGGGTVDPAKGIIYVKSNDSPEIATMKKVVENESSNLSVFNQGKALYSTYCVSCH
;
A
#
# COMPACT_ATOMS: atom_id res chain seq x y z
N MET A 1 -21.20 -84.70 -42.82
CA MET A 1 -20.33 -83.53 -42.60
C MET A 1 -21.19 -82.37 -42.08
N ASN A 2 -21.28 -82.21 -40.76
CA ASN A 2 -22.07 -81.14 -40.12
C ASN A 2 -21.19 -79.87 -39.95
N LYS A 3 -21.62 -78.79 -40.57
CA LYS A 3 -21.02 -77.46 -40.33
C LYS A 3 -21.60 -76.89 -39.03
N PRO A 4 -20.79 -76.29 -38.12
CA PRO A 4 -21.29 -75.64 -36.92
C PRO A 4 -22.00 -74.36 -37.30
N LYS A 5 -23.25 -74.19 -36.85
CA LYS A 5 -23.94 -72.86 -36.85
C LYS A 5 -23.33 -71.97 -35.78
N PHE A 6 -22.68 -70.94 -36.19
CA PHE A 6 -22.24 -69.86 -35.26
C PHE A 6 -23.46 -69.02 -34.87
N ASP A 7 -23.71 -68.92 -33.60
CA ASP A 7 -24.84 -68.22 -32.99
C ASP A 7 -24.64 -66.67 -33.08
N SER A 8 -25.21 -66.07 -34.11
CA SER A 8 -25.06 -64.61 -34.43
C SER A 8 -25.46 -63.68 -33.29
N VAL A 9 -26.28 -64.18 -32.34
CA VAL A 9 -26.72 -63.39 -31.17
C VAL A 9 -25.59 -63.17 -30.16
N LYS A 10 -24.70 -64.15 -29.97
CA LYS A 10 -23.57 -64.04 -29.04
C LYS A 10 -22.49 -63.05 -29.52
N ILE A 11 -22.31 -62.95 -30.85
CA ILE A 11 -21.33 -61.96 -31.42
C ILE A 11 -21.83 -60.54 -31.29
N ILE A 12 -23.15 -60.30 -31.42
CA ILE A 12 -23.75 -58.95 -31.24
C ILE A 12 -23.64 -58.49 -29.78
N PHE A 13 -23.86 -59.35 -28.79
CA PHE A 13 -23.69 -59.04 -27.38
C PHE A 13 -22.23 -58.79 -27.02
N PHE A 14 -21.27 -59.50 -27.64
CA PHE A 14 -19.84 -59.26 -27.39
C PHE A 14 -19.33 -57.95 -28.00
N LEU A 15 -19.83 -57.59 -29.19
CA LEU A 15 -19.54 -56.32 -29.84
C LEU A 15 -20.17 -55.13 -29.10
N LEU A 16 -21.39 -55.23 -28.57
CA LEU A 16 -22.04 -54.20 -27.76
C LEU A 16 -21.36 -53.98 -26.40
N SER A 17 -20.82 -55.03 -25.76
CA SER A 17 -20.07 -54.92 -24.52
C SER A 17 -18.70 -54.27 -24.73
N ILE A 18 -18.03 -54.50 -25.88
CA ILE A 18 -16.76 -53.82 -26.22
C ILE A 18 -17.00 -52.31 -26.50
N ILE A 19 -18.10 -51.97 -27.18
CA ILE A 19 -18.48 -50.57 -27.44
C ILE A 19 -18.84 -49.85 -26.12
N ALA A 20 -19.54 -50.52 -25.19
CA ALA A 20 -19.84 -49.96 -23.86
C ALA A 20 -18.60 -49.75 -23.01
N ILE A 21 -17.59 -50.62 -23.07
CA ILE A 21 -16.32 -50.49 -22.36
C ILE A 21 -15.45 -49.38 -22.96
N THR A 22 -15.46 -49.18 -24.29
CA THR A 22 -14.73 -48.07 -24.93
C THR A 22 -15.38 -46.72 -24.69
N ILE A 23 -16.70 -46.64 -24.53
CA ILE A 23 -17.39 -45.38 -24.15
C ILE A 23 -17.14 -45.05 -22.67
N TYR A 24 -17.04 -46.06 -21.79
CA TYR A 24 -16.76 -45.83 -20.36
C TYR A 24 -15.29 -45.48 -20.07
N SER A 25 -14.36 -45.89 -20.94
CA SER A 25 -12.92 -45.51 -20.81
C SER A 25 -12.57 -44.13 -21.38
N GLY A 26 -13.51 -43.45 -22.06
CA GLY A 26 -13.31 -42.15 -22.70
C GLY A 26 -13.61 -40.92 -21.83
N CYS A 27 -14.28 -41.09 -20.70
CA CYS A 27 -14.45 -39.98 -19.74
C CYS A 27 -13.23 -39.89 -18.81
N LYS A 28 -12.09 -39.42 -19.32
CA LYS A 28 -11.11 -38.78 -18.49
C LYS A 28 -11.80 -37.51 -17.96
N ILE A 29 -12.22 -37.54 -16.69
CA ILE A 29 -12.55 -36.35 -15.94
C ILE A 29 -11.21 -35.58 -15.82
N TYR A 30 -10.92 -34.74 -16.80
CA TYR A 30 -9.94 -33.69 -16.62
C TYR A 30 -10.50 -32.81 -15.49
N PRO A 31 -9.73 -32.57 -14.41
CA PRO A 31 -10.17 -31.58 -13.44
C PRO A 31 -10.47 -30.32 -14.23
N LYS A 32 -11.69 -29.75 -14.07
CA LYS A 32 -12.04 -28.47 -14.65
C LYS A 32 -10.90 -27.54 -14.24
N LYS A 33 -10.04 -27.13 -15.19
CA LYS A 33 -9.14 -26.01 -15.02
C LYS A 33 -10.05 -24.91 -14.52
N ASN A 34 -9.81 -24.38 -13.32
CA ASN A 34 -10.57 -23.23 -12.81
C ASN A 34 -10.59 -22.22 -13.94
N GLN A 35 -11.74 -22.05 -14.58
CA GLN A 35 -11.90 -21.02 -15.59
C GLN A 35 -11.76 -19.71 -14.85
N VAL A 36 -10.74 -18.94 -15.23
CA VAL A 36 -10.57 -17.59 -14.72
C VAL A 36 -11.83 -16.81 -15.11
N ASN A 37 -12.52 -16.22 -14.11
CA ASN A 37 -13.63 -15.34 -14.39
C ASN A 37 -13.06 -14.02 -14.94
N LEU A 38 -13.14 -13.82 -16.25
CA LEU A 38 -12.56 -12.66 -16.93
C LEU A 38 -13.21 -11.33 -16.51
N GLU A 39 -14.45 -11.38 -16.01
CA GLU A 39 -15.18 -10.19 -15.52
C GLU A 39 -14.74 -9.75 -14.13
N ARG A 40 -13.86 -10.52 -13.47
CA ARG A 40 -13.36 -10.25 -12.11
C ARG A 40 -11.85 -10.26 -12.00
N THR A 41 -11.14 -10.08 -13.10
CA THR A 41 -9.65 -10.05 -13.08
C THR A 41 -9.06 -8.81 -12.44
N TRP A 42 -9.89 -7.79 -12.17
CA TRP A 42 -9.50 -6.54 -11.51
C TRP A 42 -10.52 -6.11 -10.46
N SER A 43 -10.95 -7.07 -9.63
CA SER A 43 -12.03 -6.87 -8.64
C SER A 43 -11.54 -6.37 -7.28
N VAL A 44 -10.24 -6.24 -7.09
CA VAL A 44 -9.57 -5.80 -5.86
C VAL A 44 -8.57 -4.72 -6.22
N TYR A 45 -8.28 -3.83 -5.27
CA TYR A 45 -7.19 -2.85 -5.37
C TYR A 45 -5.89 -3.58 -5.75
N LYS A 46 -5.15 -3.06 -6.76
CA LYS A 46 -3.97 -3.75 -7.33
C LYS A 46 -4.29 -5.10 -7.99
N ALA A 47 -5.44 -5.24 -8.62
CA ALA A 47 -5.95 -6.37 -9.38
C ALA A 47 -6.52 -7.51 -8.52
N ASP A 48 -5.77 -8.02 -7.58
CA ASP A 48 -6.10 -9.18 -6.76
C ASP A 48 -5.62 -9.04 -5.31
N ALA A 49 -5.99 -10.00 -4.47
CA ALA A 49 -5.62 -9.99 -3.06
C ALA A 49 -4.10 -10.15 -2.84
N GLU A 50 -3.37 -10.73 -3.77
CA GLU A 50 -1.91 -10.88 -3.71
C GLU A 50 -1.16 -9.60 -4.11
N GLY A 51 -1.89 -8.57 -4.56
CA GLY A 51 -1.34 -7.28 -4.96
C GLY A 51 -0.47 -7.37 -6.21
N THR A 52 -0.83 -8.28 -7.14
CA THR A 52 0.03 -8.55 -8.31
C THR A 52 0.05 -7.42 -9.32
N GLY A 53 -1.04 -6.63 -9.43
CA GLY A 53 -1.19 -5.63 -10.48
C GLY A 53 -1.19 -6.24 -11.88
N TYR A 54 -1.57 -7.51 -12.01
CA TYR A 54 -1.50 -8.29 -13.24
C TYR A 54 -2.89 -8.59 -13.79
N SER A 55 -3.06 -8.42 -15.10
CA SER A 55 -4.26 -8.85 -15.82
C SER A 55 -3.92 -10.03 -16.72
N VAL A 56 -4.80 -11.04 -16.73
CA VAL A 56 -4.72 -12.18 -17.68
C VAL A 56 -5.35 -11.87 -19.04
N LEU A 57 -5.97 -10.69 -19.20
CA LEU A 57 -6.52 -10.23 -20.48
C LEU A 57 -5.38 -9.95 -21.45
N ASP A 58 -5.46 -10.40 -22.68
CA ASP A 58 -4.40 -10.35 -23.68
C ASP A 58 -4.81 -9.72 -25.03
N GLU A 59 -6.03 -9.19 -25.13
CA GLU A 59 -6.49 -8.48 -26.32
C GLU A 59 -5.62 -7.26 -26.66
N ILE A 60 -5.13 -6.55 -25.62
CA ILE A 60 -4.17 -5.46 -25.79
C ILE A 60 -2.78 -6.03 -25.63
N ASN A 61 -2.03 -6.10 -26.72
CA ASN A 61 -0.68 -6.64 -26.78
C ASN A 61 0.17 -5.92 -27.83
N LYS A 62 1.45 -6.28 -27.96
CA LYS A 62 2.40 -5.63 -28.89
C LYS A 62 1.95 -5.64 -30.37
N ASN A 63 1.07 -6.56 -30.76
CA ASN A 63 0.59 -6.67 -32.13
C ASN A 63 -0.70 -5.86 -32.35
N THR A 64 -1.46 -5.57 -31.30
CA THR A 64 -2.77 -4.90 -31.37
C THR A 64 -2.73 -3.47 -30.84
N ILE A 65 -1.68 -3.07 -30.13
CA ILE A 65 -1.57 -1.74 -29.50
C ILE A 65 -1.74 -0.58 -30.52
N GLN A 66 -1.38 -0.78 -31.79
CA GLN A 66 -1.50 0.23 -32.85
C GLN A 66 -2.95 0.51 -33.25
N SER A 67 -3.87 -0.41 -32.96
CA SER A 67 -5.31 -0.27 -33.24
C SER A 67 -6.11 0.16 -31.99
N LEU A 68 -5.44 0.55 -30.91
CA LEU A 68 -6.09 0.97 -29.68
C LEU A 68 -6.79 2.32 -29.88
N GLU A 69 -8.07 2.36 -29.57
CA GLU A 69 -8.91 3.56 -29.62
C GLU A 69 -9.53 3.85 -28.26
N ILE A 70 -9.94 5.11 -28.04
CA ILE A 70 -10.69 5.49 -26.82
C ILE A 70 -12.11 4.94 -26.97
N ALA A 71 -12.48 3.96 -26.14
CA ALA A 71 -13.82 3.38 -26.13
C ALA A 71 -14.87 4.37 -25.59
N TRP A 72 -14.55 5.07 -24.51
CA TRP A 72 -15.39 6.08 -23.88
C TRP A 72 -14.57 6.97 -22.93
N THR A 73 -15.16 8.09 -22.56
CA THR A 73 -14.65 9.00 -21.51
C THR A 73 -15.77 9.34 -20.55
N HIS A 74 -15.46 9.41 -19.25
CA HIS A 74 -16.40 9.86 -18.22
C HIS A 74 -15.87 11.11 -17.54
N LYS A 75 -16.72 12.15 -17.46
CA LYS A 75 -16.40 13.39 -16.74
C LYS A 75 -17.07 13.38 -15.39
N PHE A 76 -16.29 13.44 -14.33
CA PHE A 76 -16.83 13.59 -12.98
C PHE A 76 -17.55 14.94 -12.83
N SER A 77 -18.74 14.92 -12.22
CA SER A 77 -19.62 16.10 -12.11
C SER A 77 -19.31 16.99 -10.91
N ASP A 78 -18.34 16.61 -10.07
CA ASP A 78 -18.03 17.28 -8.79
C ASP A 78 -16.79 18.20 -8.84
N ALA A 79 -16.19 18.39 -10.01
CA ALA A 79 -15.14 19.38 -10.17
C ALA A 79 -15.70 20.81 -10.05
N PRO A 80 -15.12 21.69 -9.19
CA PRO A 80 -15.59 23.06 -9.09
C PRO A 80 -15.50 23.78 -10.44
N PRO A 81 -16.45 24.65 -10.77
CA PRO A 81 -16.38 25.48 -11.97
C PRO A 81 -15.06 26.25 -12.02
N GLY A 82 -14.38 26.19 -13.18
CA GLY A 82 -13.09 26.90 -13.39
C GLY A 82 -11.88 26.27 -12.70
N SER A 83 -12.04 25.17 -11.94
CA SER A 83 -10.90 24.44 -11.38
C SER A 83 -10.16 23.66 -12.45
N ARG A 84 -8.84 23.49 -12.28
CA ARG A 84 -8.03 22.57 -13.10
C ARG A 84 -8.31 21.09 -12.77
N GLY A 85 -9.31 20.79 -11.93
CA GLY A 85 -9.53 19.49 -11.32
C GLY A 85 -8.61 19.25 -10.11
N GLY A 86 -8.82 18.14 -9.41
CA GLY A 86 -7.97 17.67 -8.32
C GLY A 86 -7.08 16.52 -8.78
N ASN A 87 -6.07 16.19 -8.00
CA ASN A 87 -5.32 14.96 -8.18
C ASN A 87 -6.22 13.77 -7.85
N SER A 88 -6.25 12.77 -8.73
CA SER A 88 -6.92 11.50 -8.48
C SER A 88 -5.87 10.40 -8.46
N GLU A 89 -5.81 9.67 -7.35
CA GLU A 89 -4.98 8.48 -7.20
C GLU A 89 -5.83 7.19 -7.26
N SER A 90 -7.11 7.33 -7.62
CA SER A 90 -8.04 6.21 -7.66
C SER A 90 -7.59 5.12 -8.61
N ASN A 91 -7.52 3.91 -8.10
CA ASN A 91 -7.34 2.68 -8.86
C ASN A 91 -8.72 2.01 -8.94
N PRO A 92 -9.41 2.10 -10.09
CA PRO A 92 -10.74 1.54 -10.24
C PRO A 92 -10.73 0.01 -10.07
N ILE A 93 -11.84 -0.55 -9.56
CA ILE A 93 -12.09 -1.98 -9.60
C ILE A 93 -13.24 -2.29 -10.55
N VAL A 94 -13.22 -3.46 -11.17
CA VAL A 94 -14.28 -3.93 -12.07
C VAL A 94 -14.80 -5.27 -11.58
N VAL A 95 -16.11 -5.30 -11.33
CA VAL A 95 -16.81 -6.50 -10.86
C VAL A 95 -18.07 -6.70 -11.69
N ASP A 96 -18.16 -7.84 -12.38
CA ASP A 96 -19.33 -8.24 -13.17
C ASP A 96 -19.79 -7.13 -14.14
N GLY A 97 -18.84 -6.50 -14.86
CA GLY A 97 -19.12 -5.44 -15.82
C GLY A 97 -19.40 -4.03 -15.24
N VAL A 98 -19.34 -3.87 -13.92
CA VAL A 98 -19.47 -2.57 -13.25
C VAL A 98 -18.11 -2.10 -12.78
N MET A 99 -17.72 -0.89 -13.18
CA MET A 99 -16.52 -0.20 -12.68
C MET A 99 -16.89 0.68 -11.51
N TYR A 100 -16.17 0.51 -10.40
CA TYR A 100 -16.29 1.38 -9.21
C TYR A 100 -15.02 2.21 -9.07
N THR A 101 -15.18 3.53 -8.95
CA THR A 101 -14.06 4.46 -8.88
C THR A 101 -14.38 5.67 -8.01
N LEU A 102 -13.33 6.42 -7.63
CA LEU A 102 -13.46 7.67 -6.87
C LEU A 102 -13.10 8.86 -7.76
N SER A 103 -13.82 9.96 -7.61
CA SER A 103 -13.34 11.27 -8.04
C SER A 103 -12.27 11.80 -7.06
N ALA A 104 -11.59 12.89 -7.44
CA ALA A 104 -10.67 13.62 -6.57
C ALA A 104 -11.35 14.21 -5.31
N ARG A 105 -12.68 14.25 -5.27
CA ARG A 105 -13.50 14.68 -4.12
C ARG A 105 -14.14 13.53 -3.35
N HIS A 106 -13.63 12.31 -3.53
CA HIS A 106 -14.10 11.09 -2.88
C HIS A 106 -15.56 10.72 -3.17
N ARG A 107 -16.20 11.29 -4.19
CA ARG A 107 -17.47 10.72 -4.69
C ARG A 107 -17.20 9.36 -5.31
N VAL A 108 -18.04 8.39 -4.96
CA VAL A 108 -18.02 7.07 -5.59
C VAL A 108 -18.88 7.12 -6.84
N TYR A 109 -18.38 6.56 -7.92
CA TYR A 109 -19.09 6.34 -9.17
C TYR A 109 -19.12 4.86 -9.48
N ALA A 110 -20.31 4.33 -9.78
CA ALA A 110 -20.49 3.06 -10.45
C ALA A 110 -20.80 3.33 -11.92
N LEU A 111 -19.97 2.81 -12.79
CA LEU A 111 -20.06 2.99 -14.23
C LEU A 111 -20.23 1.63 -14.92
N ASP A 112 -21.02 1.58 -15.96
CA ASP A 112 -21.02 0.46 -16.90
C ASP A 112 -19.62 0.41 -17.55
N ALA A 113 -18.88 -0.66 -17.32
CA ALA A 113 -17.48 -0.75 -17.75
C ALA A 113 -17.32 -0.79 -19.27
N THR A 114 -18.37 -1.18 -20.01
CA THR A 114 -18.36 -1.24 -21.49
C THR A 114 -18.58 0.13 -22.12
N THR A 115 -19.45 0.96 -21.51
CA THR A 115 -19.93 2.20 -22.13
C THR A 115 -19.52 3.48 -21.40
N GLY A 116 -19.01 3.39 -20.17
CA GLY A 116 -18.73 4.53 -19.30
C GLY A 116 -19.98 5.25 -18.77
N ARG A 117 -21.20 4.70 -19.03
CA ARG A 117 -22.45 5.28 -18.55
C ARG A 117 -22.55 5.14 -17.04
N GLN A 118 -22.85 6.24 -16.35
CA GLN A 118 -23.07 6.25 -14.91
C GLN A 118 -24.32 5.43 -14.56
N ILE A 119 -24.16 4.49 -13.62
CA ILE A 119 -25.23 3.68 -13.03
C ILE A 119 -25.75 4.42 -11.79
N TRP A 120 -24.85 4.74 -10.86
CA TRP A 120 -25.16 5.52 -9.66
C TRP A 120 -23.91 6.31 -9.20
N THR A 121 -24.12 7.25 -8.31
CA THR A 121 -23.07 7.98 -7.59
C THR A 121 -23.46 8.18 -6.13
N PHE A 122 -22.48 8.23 -5.24
CA PHE A 122 -22.64 8.54 -3.83
C PHE A 122 -21.67 9.66 -3.43
N ASP A 123 -22.20 10.68 -2.76
CA ASP A 123 -21.45 11.82 -2.23
C ASP A 123 -21.36 11.71 -0.70
N PRO A 124 -20.19 11.37 -0.13
CA PRO A 124 -20.05 11.24 1.31
C PRO A 124 -20.12 12.57 2.07
N PHE A 125 -19.99 13.70 1.38
CA PHE A 125 -19.97 15.05 1.96
C PHE A 125 -21.25 15.84 1.71
N ASN A 126 -22.29 15.24 1.10
CA ASN A 126 -23.60 15.87 0.85
C ASN A 126 -23.52 17.23 0.12
N GLY A 127 -22.61 17.37 -0.83
CA GLY A 127 -22.40 18.60 -1.60
C GLY A 127 -21.41 19.58 -1.00
N GLU A 128 -20.97 19.37 0.22
CA GLU A 128 -19.95 20.19 0.84
C GLU A 128 -18.56 19.91 0.25
N ALA A 129 -17.60 20.78 0.57
CA ALA A 129 -16.23 20.59 0.15
C ALA A 129 -15.62 19.38 0.85
N GLY A 130 -15.19 18.42 0.08
CA GLY A 130 -14.48 17.22 0.52
C GLY A 130 -13.37 16.88 -0.44
N GLY A 131 -12.55 15.91 -0.10
CA GLY A 131 -11.46 15.44 -0.93
C GLY A 131 -10.30 14.98 -0.10
N GLY A 132 -9.16 14.86 -0.73
CA GLY A 132 -7.93 14.33 -0.18
C GLY A 132 -7.39 13.19 -1.05
N ILE A 133 -6.54 12.36 -0.49
CA ILE A 133 -6.01 11.18 -1.16
C ILE A 133 -6.98 10.02 -0.98
N GLY A 134 -7.49 9.49 -2.09
CA GLY A 134 -8.34 8.31 -2.11
C GLY A 134 -7.91 7.38 -3.25
N ARG A 135 -7.44 6.15 -2.90
CA ARG A 135 -6.87 5.22 -3.89
C ARG A 135 -7.85 4.18 -4.39
N GLY A 136 -9.09 4.21 -3.95
CA GLY A 136 -10.14 3.32 -4.46
C GLY A 136 -11.16 2.89 -3.42
N VAL A 137 -11.91 1.86 -3.76
CA VAL A 137 -12.94 1.26 -2.92
C VAL A 137 -12.70 -0.25 -2.79
N THR A 138 -13.37 -0.87 -1.81
CA THR A 138 -13.33 -2.32 -1.61
C THR A 138 -14.70 -2.91 -1.91
N TYR A 139 -14.73 -4.01 -2.67
CA TYR A 139 -15.94 -4.78 -2.94
C TYR A 139 -16.00 -6.01 -2.05
N TRP A 140 -17.19 -6.34 -1.56
CA TRP A 140 -17.49 -7.57 -0.83
C TRP A 140 -18.87 -8.10 -1.20
N GLU A 141 -19.02 -9.44 -1.17
CA GLU A 141 -20.33 -10.09 -1.38
C GLU A 141 -20.49 -11.37 -0.57
N GLU A 142 -21.73 -11.62 -0.14
CA GLU A 142 -22.18 -12.89 0.40
C GLU A 142 -23.61 -13.15 -0.07
N GLY A 143 -23.81 -14.09 -0.98
CA GLY A 143 -25.11 -14.34 -1.60
C GLY A 143 -25.64 -13.12 -2.37
N SER A 144 -26.77 -12.57 -1.95
CA SER A 144 -27.38 -11.37 -2.54
C SER A 144 -26.90 -10.07 -1.90
N ASP A 145 -26.22 -10.12 -0.75
CA ASP A 145 -25.66 -8.95 -0.10
C ASP A 145 -24.33 -8.59 -0.78
N LYS A 146 -24.33 -7.47 -1.51
CA LYS A 146 -23.19 -6.94 -2.26
C LYS A 146 -22.91 -5.53 -1.78
N ARG A 147 -21.66 -5.27 -1.34
CA ARG A 147 -21.26 -4.01 -0.71
C ARG A 147 -20.06 -3.38 -1.35
N ILE A 148 -20.10 -2.04 -1.43
CA ILE A 148 -18.93 -1.19 -1.61
C ILE A 148 -18.57 -0.58 -0.26
N LEU A 149 -17.32 -0.78 0.16
CA LEU A 149 -16.75 -0.16 1.35
C LEU A 149 -15.87 1.00 0.91
N LEU A 150 -16.12 2.16 1.48
CA LEU A 150 -15.51 3.44 1.11
C LEU A 150 -15.02 4.14 2.36
N THR A 151 -13.82 4.73 2.28
CA THR A 151 -13.36 5.69 3.28
C THR A 151 -13.40 7.12 2.71
N ALA A 152 -13.97 8.03 3.48
CA ALA A 152 -14.01 9.45 3.14
C ALA A 152 -13.97 10.30 4.42
N GLY A 153 -12.99 11.21 4.52
CA GLY A 153 -12.63 11.82 5.78
C GLY A 153 -12.27 10.74 6.81
N ASP A 154 -12.72 10.91 8.03
CA ASP A 154 -12.53 9.96 9.13
C ASP A 154 -13.58 8.84 9.18
N LYS A 155 -14.38 8.63 8.12
CA LYS A 155 -15.48 7.65 8.12
C LYS A 155 -15.26 6.52 7.14
N LEU A 156 -15.63 5.33 7.59
CA LEU A 156 -15.81 4.14 6.76
C LEU A 156 -17.29 3.92 6.52
N TYR A 157 -17.72 3.90 5.25
CA TYR A 157 -19.09 3.69 4.80
C TYR A 157 -19.28 2.29 4.20
N ALA A 158 -20.50 1.75 4.33
CA ALA A 158 -20.93 0.59 3.57
C ALA A 158 -22.13 0.98 2.67
N LEU A 159 -21.97 0.79 1.36
CA LEU A 159 -22.99 1.05 0.35
C LEU A 159 -23.47 -0.26 -0.27
N ASN A 160 -24.74 -0.33 -0.63
CA ASN A 160 -25.22 -1.38 -1.50
C ASN A 160 -24.58 -1.22 -2.89
N ALA A 161 -23.85 -2.23 -3.36
CA ALA A 161 -23.08 -2.14 -4.60
C ALA A 161 -23.94 -1.93 -5.86
N LEU A 162 -25.21 -2.36 -5.84
CA LEU A 162 -26.11 -2.22 -6.99
C LEU A 162 -26.77 -0.85 -7.07
N THR A 163 -26.97 -0.17 -5.93
CA THR A 163 -27.78 1.05 -5.85
C THR A 163 -27.01 2.28 -5.38
N GLY A 164 -25.87 2.12 -4.75
CA GLY A 164 -25.09 3.21 -4.12
C GLY A 164 -25.72 3.75 -2.83
N ILE A 165 -26.80 3.15 -2.34
CA ILE A 165 -27.46 3.57 -1.11
C ILE A 165 -26.69 3.04 0.09
N VAL A 166 -26.50 3.87 1.11
CA VAL A 166 -25.88 3.46 2.38
C VAL A 166 -26.67 2.33 3.04
N ILE A 167 -25.98 1.40 3.67
CA ILE A 167 -26.58 0.28 4.40
C ILE A 167 -26.78 0.71 5.86
N PRO A 168 -28.00 1.02 6.31
CA PRO A 168 -28.22 1.65 7.62
C PRO A 168 -27.79 0.79 8.82
N SER A 169 -27.75 -0.54 8.65
CA SER A 169 -27.31 -1.49 9.69
C SER A 169 -25.81 -1.53 9.90
N PHE A 170 -25.01 -0.85 9.06
CA PHE A 170 -23.57 -0.74 9.22
C PHE A 170 -23.24 0.46 10.10
N GLY A 171 -22.65 0.21 11.27
CA GLY A 171 -22.29 1.24 12.24
C GLY A 171 -23.46 2.13 12.65
N ASN A 172 -23.24 3.44 12.60
CA ASN A 172 -24.29 4.43 12.84
C ASN A 172 -24.81 4.97 11.50
N ASN A 173 -26.00 4.54 11.10
CA ASN A 173 -26.65 4.98 9.85
C ASN A 173 -25.75 4.83 8.60
N GLY A 174 -25.05 3.71 8.48
CA GLY A 174 -24.26 3.34 7.30
C GLY A 174 -22.79 3.72 7.35
N SER A 175 -22.30 4.20 8.49
CA SER A 175 -20.87 4.53 8.66
C SER A 175 -20.34 4.29 10.07
N VAL A 176 -19.02 4.15 10.18
CA VAL A 176 -18.28 4.14 11.46
C VAL A 176 -17.17 5.19 11.40
N SER A 177 -16.89 5.86 12.54
CA SER A 177 -15.74 6.76 12.64
C SER A 177 -14.46 5.98 12.82
N MET A 178 -13.45 6.30 12.03
CA MET A 178 -12.11 5.73 12.12
C MET A 178 -11.30 6.33 13.28
N ASN A 179 -11.78 7.41 13.90
CA ASN A 179 -11.16 8.00 15.08
C ASN A 179 -11.45 7.20 16.36
N VAL A 180 -12.56 6.45 16.39
CA VAL A 180 -12.93 5.63 17.54
C VAL A 180 -11.94 4.49 17.73
N GLY A 181 -11.47 4.28 18.96
CA GLY A 181 -10.49 3.26 19.32
C GLY A 181 -9.03 3.68 19.09
N MET A 182 -8.79 4.93 18.73
CA MET A 182 -7.48 5.55 18.72
C MET A 182 -7.13 6.12 20.09
N ARG A 183 -5.90 6.63 20.24
CA ARG A 183 -5.39 7.16 21.52
C ARG A 183 -6.05 8.44 21.95
N GLY A 184 -6.23 9.36 21.00
CA GLY A 184 -6.76 10.69 21.28
C GLY A 184 -8.28 10.75 21.41
N ASP A 185 -8.77 11.94 21.73
CA ASP A 185 -10.20 12.25 21.72
C ASP A 185 -10.75 12.16 20.29
N PRO A 186 -11.71 11.28 19.98
CA PRO A 186 -12.20 11.08 18.61
C PRO A 186 -12.70 12.34 17.91
N ASP A 187 -13.16 13.35 18.68
CA ASP A 187 -13.65 14.61 18.14
C ASP A 187 -12.53 15.63 17.79
N LYS A 188 -11.28 15.32 18.17
CA LYS A 188 -10.12 16.23 18.03
C LYS A 188 -9.00 15.67 17.17
N ILE A 189 -9.06 14.40 16.82
CA ILE A 189 -8.06 13.73 16.00
C ILE A 189 -8.57 13.54 14.57
N SER A 190 -7.65 13.24 13.66
CA SER A 190 -7.97 12.90 12.29
C SER A 190 -7.15 11.69 11.87
N VAL A 191 -7.84 10.58 11.60
CA VAL A 191 -7.28 9.34 11.10
C VAL A 191 -7.97 9.01 9.78
N ILE A 192 -7.24 9.11 8.68
CA ILE A 192 -7.81 9.06 7.33
C ILE A 192 -7.22 7.88 6.57
N PRO A 193 -8.00 6.83 6.28
CA PRO A 193 -7.54 5.79 5.38
C PRO A 193 -7.45 6.31 3.94
N THR A 194 -6.28 6.25 3.35
CA THR A 194 -6.02 6.72 1.98
C THR A 194 -6.03 5.60 0.95
N SER A 195 -5.82 4.36 1.37
CA SER A 195 -5.90 3.17 0.52
C SER A 195 -7.05 2.26 0.94
N PRO A 196 -7.68 1.55 -0.02
CA PRO A 196 -8.71 0.59 0.29
C PRO A 196 -8.20 -0.50 1.24
N GLY A 197 -9.06 -0.94 2.14
CA GLY A 197 -8.78 -2.13 2.94
C GLY A 197 -8.86 -3.40 2.11
N ILE A 198 -8.36 -4.49 2.69
CA ILE A 198 -8.44 -5.82 2.08
C ILE A 198 -9.44 -6.70 2.83
N VAL A 199 -10.14 -7.55 2.08
CA VAL A 199 -11.18 -8.41 2.64
C VAL A 199 -10.66 -9.81 2.94
N TYR A 200 -10.86 -10.26 4.17
CA TYR A 200 -10.72 -11.64 4.58
C TYR A 200 -12.01 -12.15 5.20
N GLN A 201 -12.72 -13.04 4.52
CA GLN A 201 -14.06 -13.49 4.93
C GLN A 201 -15.03 -12.31 5.12
N ASN A 202 -15.50 -12.05 6.33
CA ASN A 202 -16.38 -10.94 6.67
C ASN A 202 -15.63 -9.78 7.35
N LEU A 203 -14.32 -9.76 7.27
CA LEU A 203 -13.48 -8.70 7.83
C LEU A 203 -12.93 -7.78 6.74
N LEU A 204 -13.08 -6.49 6.93
CA LEU A 204 -12.30 -5.46 6.25
C LEU A 204 -11.08 -5.12 7.11
N ILE A 205 -9.90 -5.47 6.64
CA ILE A 205 -8.63 -5.11 7.29
C ILE A 205 -8.12 -3.85 6.62
N ILE A 206 -7.83 -2.81 7.40
CA ILE A 206 -7.51 -1.49 6.86
C ILE A 206 -6.46 -0.76 7.70
N GLY A 207 -5.54 -0.08 7.02
CA GLY A 207 -4.62 0.88 7.59
C GLY A 207 -5.17 2.30 7.50
N ASN A 208 -4.29 3.26 7.72
CA ASN A 208 -4.65 4.68 7.69
C ASN A 208 -3.43 5.56 7.41
N GLU A 209 -3.68 6.82 7.16
CA GLU A 209 -2.74 7.94 7.23
C GLU A 209 -3.02 8.72 8.50
N VAL A 210 -1.97 9.17 9.14
CA VAL A 210 -1.99 10.02 10.33
C VAL A 210 -1.06 11.20 10.11
N SER A 211 -1.16 12.22 10.96
CA SER A 211 -0.27 13.37 10.89
C SER A 211 1.20 12.95 11.05
N GLU A 212 2.11 13.63 10.36
CA GLU A 212 3.56 13.46 10.47
C GLU A 212 4.17 14.36 11.55
N LEU A 213 3.35 15.13 12.27
CA LEU A 213 3.75 16.07 13.29
C LEU A 213 3.80 15.46 14.69
N TYR A 214 4.42 16.18 15.63
CA TYR A 214 4.38 15.82 17.04
C TYR A 214 2.95 15.68 17.56
N GLY A 215 2.73 14.63 18.38
CA GLY A 215 1.41 14.31 18.93
C GLY A 215 0.48 13.60 17.97
N ALA A 216 0.98 13.21 16.79
CA ALA A 216 0.22 12.39 15.85
C ALA A 216 -0.26 11.09 16.49
N GLU A 217 -1.40 10.60 16.01
CA GLU A 217 -1.90 9.27 16.39
C GLU A 217 -1.00 8.15 15.85
N PRO A 218 -0.91 7.00 16.51
CA PRO A 218 -0.27 5.83 15.95
C PRO A 218 -1.12 5.26 14.81
N GLY A 219 -0.46 4.78 13.76
CA GLY A 219 -1.10 4.29 12.55
C GLY A 219 -1.58 2.85 12.64
N HIS A 220 -2.32 2.49 13.69
CA HIS A 220 -2.80 1.12 13.96
C HIS A 220 -3.53 0.50 12.77
N VAL A 221 -3.26 -0.79 12.52
CA VAL A 221 -4.03 -1.59 11.56
C VAL A 221 -5.21 -2.24 12.26
N ARG A 222 -6.40 -2.13 11.66
CA ARG A 222 -7.66 -2.53 12.30
C ARG A 222 -8.51 -3.38 11.37
N ALA A 223 -9.31 -4.28 11.94
CA ALA A 223 -10.29 -5.03 11.18
C ALA A 223 -11.70 -4.75 11.69
N TYR A 224 -12.59 -4.54 10.73
CA TYR A 224 -14.00 -4.28 10.98
C TYR A 224 -14.86 -5.38 10.37
N ASP A 225 -15.87 -5.84 11.09
CA ASP A 225 -16.91 -6.71 10.51
C ASP A 225 -17.67 -5.96 9.42
N ILE A 226 -17.69 -6.51 8.22
CA ILE A 226 -18.25 -5.86 7.02
C ILE A 226 -19.76 -5.69 7.12
N LYS A 227 -20.44 -6.54 7.88
CA LYS A 227 -21.90 -6.50 8.01
C LYS A 227 -22.37 -5.44 9.01
N SER A 228 -21.71 -5.37 10.15
CA SER A 228 -22.10 -4.51 11.28
C SER A 228 -21.27 -3.23 11.45
N GLY A 229 -20.06 -3.19 10.90
CA GLY A 229 -19.09 -2.12 11.14
C GLY A 229 -18.39 -2.21 12.50
N LYS A 230 -18.58 -3.28 13.25
CA LYS A 230 -17.95 -3.47 14.55
C LYS A 230 -16.45 -3.68 14.38
N LEU A 231 -15.64 -2.99 15.22
CA LEU A 231 -14.21 -3.23 15.33
C LEU A 231 -13.97 -4.60 15.98
N GLU A 232 -13.30 -5.51 15.29
CA GLU A 232 -13.05 -6.87 15.74
C GLU A 232 -11.66 -7.05 16.35
N TRP A 233 -10.64 -6.45 15.74
CA TRP A 233 -9.29 -6.44 16.29
C TRP A 233 -8.48 -5.22 15.86
N THR A 234 -7.47 -4.90 16.67
CA THR A 234 -6.47 -3.85 16.42
C THR A 234 -5.08 -4.43 16.58
N PHE A 235 -4.20 -4.15 15.62
CA PHE A 235 -2.77 -4.36 15.76
C PHE A 235 -2.10 -3.01 16.05
N HIS A 236 -1.42 -2.90 17.18
CA HIS A 236 -0.72 -1.70 17.60
C HIS A 236 0.62 -1.59 16.87
N THR A 237 0.73 -0.68 15.94
CA THR A 237 1.97 -0.41 15.18
C THR A 237 3.02 0.32 16.03
N VAL A 238 2.59 1.06 17.05
CA VAL A 238 3.41 1.48 18.20
C VAL A 238 3.01 0.58 19.36
N PRO A 239 3.85 -0.40 19.75
CA PRO A 239 3.48 -1.41 20.73
C PRO A 239 3.24 -0.82 22.12
N GLN A 240 2.26 -1.40 22.81
CA GLN A 240 1.91 -1.07 24.20
C GLN A 240 2.63 -2.00 25.19
N PRO A 241 2.63 -1.69 26.50
CA PRO A 241 3.27 -2.52 27.51
C PRO A 241 2.84 -3.99 27.45
N GLY A 242 3.82 -4.89 27.34
CA GLY A 242 3.60 -6.34 27.23
C GLY A 242 3.46 -6.85 25.79
N GLU A 243 3.40 -5.99 24.80
CA GLU A 243 3.39 -6.38 23.40
C GLU A 243 4.81 -6.52 22.83
N PHE A 244 4.95 -7.36 21.82
CA PHE A 244 6.21 -7.53 21.11
C PHE A 244 6.66 -6.20 20.46
N GLY A 245 7.93 -5.84 20.65
CA GLY A 245 8.51 -4.61 20.11
C GLY A 245 8.42 -3.40 21.06
N TYR A 246 7.72 -3.50 22.19
CA TYR A 246 7.64 -2.40 23.18
C TYR A 246 9.01 -1.92 23.65
N ASP A 247 9.95 -2.84 23.90
CA ASP A 247 11.30 -2.52 24.38
C ASP A 247 12.20 -1.83 23.33
N THR A 248 11.72 -1.70 22.09
CA THR A 248 12.42 -0.95 21.01
C THR A 248 12.15 0.55 21.06
N TRP A 249 11.34 1.00 22.01
CA TRP A 249 10.93 2.37 22.23
C TRP A 249 11.31 2.84 23.63
N PRO A 250 11.40 4.17 23.87
CA PRO A 250 11.42 4.69 25.22
C PRO A 250 10.18 4.24 25.99
N LYS A 251 10.33 4.06 27.28
CA LYS A 251 9.19 3.78 28.16
C LYS A 251 8.09 4.81 27.95
N ASP A 252 6.85 4.36 27.84
CA ASP A 252 5.66 5.19 27.62
C ASP A 252 5.59 5.95 26.29
N ALA A 253 6.47 5.68 25.31
CA ALA A 253 6.43 6.31 23.99
C ALA A 253 5.07 6.14 23.29
N TRP A 254 4.40 5.02 23.48
CA TRP A 254 3.06 4.74 22.96
C TRP A 254 1.99 5.78 23.37
N LYS A 255 2.26 6.58 24.41
CA LYS A 255 1.36 7.65 24.87
C LYS A 255 1.47 8.93 24.07
N TYR A 256 2.58 9.13 23.32
CA TYR A 256 2.85 10.41 22.67
C TYR A 256 3.45 10.31 21.26
N VAL A 257 4.06 9.17 20.90
CA VAL A 257 4.57 8.97 19.53
C VAL A 257 3.46 8.43 18.64
N GLY A 258 3.47 8.83 17.36
CA GLY A 258 2.58 8.36 16.32
C GLY A 258 3.32 7.91 15.07
N GLY A 259 2.66 8.01 13.92
CA GLY A 259 3.18 7.49 12.65
C GLY A 259 3.11 5.98 12.58
N THR A 260 4.09 5.33 12.00
CA THR A 260 4.16 3.86 11.80
C THR A 260 2.92 3.30 11.09
N ASN A 261 2.34 4.10 10.23
CA ASN A 261 1.05 3.85 9.60
C ASN A 261 1.16 3.06 8.31
N ASN A 262 0.17 2.23 8.01
CA ASN A 262 -0.01 1.63 6.70
C ASN A 262 -0.92 2.51 5.84
N TRP A 263 -0.33 3.28 4.94
CA TRP A 263 -1.05 4.16 4.02
C TRP A 263 -1.09 3.65 2.58
N GLY A 264 -0.18 2.73 2.22
CA GLY A 264 -0.06 2.20 0.86
C GLY A 264 -1.03 1.07 0.51
N GLY A 265 -1.66 0.45 1.52
CA GLY A 265 -2.52 -0.72 1.37
C GLY A 265 -1.84 -2.03 1.76
N MET A 266 -2.51 -3.15 1.49
CA MET A 266 -2.16 -4.47 2.00
C MET A 266 -2.29 -5.54 0.93
N SER A 267 -1.69 -6.71 1.19
CA SER A 267 -1.89 -7.94 0.41
C SER A 267 -2.29 -9.10 1.32
N LEU A 268 -2.98 -10.07 0.75
CA LEU A 268 -3.56 -11.18 1.50
C LEU A 268 -3.29 -12.52 0.81
N ASP A 269 -2.73 -13.46 1.54
CA ASP A 269 -2.77 -14.87 1.19
C ASP A 269 -4.02 -15.51 1.79
N THR A 270 -5.05 -15.64 0.98
CA THR A 270 -6.34 -16.19 1.42
C THR A 270 -6.26 -17.67 1.83
N LYS A 271 -5.32 -18.44 1.27
CA LYS A 271 -5.13 -19.86 1.59
C LYS A 271 -4.50 -20.03 2.97
N ARG A 272 -3.54 -19.18 3.30
CA ARG A 272 -2.86 -19.18 4.61
C ARG A 272 -3.62 -18.38 5.67
N GLY A 273 -4.58 -17.54 5.28
CA GLY A 273 -5.23 -16.59 6.17
C GLY A 273 -4.24 -15.58 6.73
N MET A 274 -3.28 -15.13 5.93
CA MET A 274 -2.24 -14.18 6.35
C MET A 274 -2.36 -12.88 5.57
N VAL A 275 -2.43 -11.76 6.30
CA VAL A 275 -2.36 -10.42 5.74
C VAL A 275 -0.95 -9.87 5.88
N PHE A 276 -0.49 -9.20 4.83
CA PHE A 276 0.82 -8.58 4.76
C PHE A 276 0.67 -7.09 4.47
N PHE A 277 1.35 -6.28 5.24
CA PHE A 277 1.36 -4.85 5.03
C PHE A 277 2.73 -4.26 5.37
N ALA A 278 2.94 -3.04 4.92
CA ALA A 278 4.15 -2.29 5.17
C ALA A 278 3.80 -0.99 5.87
N THR A 279 4.70 -0.52 6.73
CA THR A 279 4.51 0.68 7.54
C THR A 279 5.45 1.80 7.13
N GLY A 280 5.01 3.03 7.38
CA GLY A 280 5.81 4.22 7.26
C GLY A 280 6.62 4.54 8.51
N SER A 281 7.19 5.71 8.50
CA SER A 281 8.07 6.23 9.54
C SER A 281 7.33 6.55 10.84
N PRO A 282 8.02 6.46 12.00
CA PRO A 282 7.49 7.01 13.24
C PRO A 282 7.59 8.53 13.22
N THR A 283 6.62 9.23 13.81
CA THR A 283 6.69 10.68 13.95
C THR A 283 7.62 11.10 15.09
N TYR A 284 8.32 12.17 15.01
CA TYR A 284 8.45 13.10 13.89
C TYR A 284 9.50 12.57 12.91
N ASP A 285 9.25 12.62 11.60
CA ASP A 285 9.97 11.86 10.55
C ASP A 285 11.46 12.17 10.44
N TYR A 286 11.85 13.42 10.70
CA TYR A 286 13.25 13.89 10.54
C TYR A 286 13.98 14.12 11.85
N TYR A 287 13.35 13.81 12.99
CA TYR A 287 13.94 14.00 14.31
C TYR A 287 13.35 13.04 15.34
N GLY A 288 14.17 12.19 15.92
CA GLY A 288 13.75 11.09 16.76
C GLY A 288 14.18 11.16 18.22
N LYS A 289 14.60 12.33 18.72
CA LYS A 289 15.08 12.47 20.12
C LYS A 289 14.13 11.89 21.16
N ASP A 290 12.82 12.04 20.96
CA ASP A 290 11.80 11.59 21.92
C ASP A 290 11.40 10.11 21.71
N ARG A 291 11.98 9.45 20.70
CA ARG A 291 11.73 8.07 20.34
C ARG A 291 13.00 7.23 20.15
N ILE A 292 14.04 7.50 20.93
CA ILE A 292 15.32 6.76 20.83
C ILE A 292 15.09 5.25 20.94
N GLY A 293 15.69 4.49 20.02
CA GLY A 293 15.54 3.04 19.89
C GLY A 293 15.27 2.64 18.45
N MET A 294 15.06 1.36 18.17
CA MET A 294 14.78 0.85 16.82
C MET A 294 13.41 1.25 16.28
N ASN A 295 12.44 1.48 17.16
CA ASN A 295 11.08 1.93 16.87
C ASN A 295 10.23 0.93 16.05
N LEU A 296 10.14 -0.32 16.52
CA LEU A 296 9.20 -1.28 15.91
C LEU A 296 7.74 -0.86 16.16
N PHE A 297 6.87 -0.89 15.17
CA PHE A 297 7.01 -1.43 13.84
C PHE A 297 7.16 -0.35 12.74
N GLY A 298 7.84 0.74 13.01
CA GLY A 298 8.18 1.71 11.95
C GLY A 298 8.97 1.03 10.82
N ASN A 299 8.73 1.45 9.58
CA ASN A 299 9.45 1.01 8.36
C ASN A 299 9.58 -0.52 8.25
N SER A 300 8.51 -1.23 8.56
CA SER A 300 8.51 -2.70 8.67
C SER A 300 7.55 -3.34 7.67
N VAL A 301 7.94 -4.48 7.13
CA VAL A 301 7.02 -5.45 6.54
C VAL A 301 6.48 -6.31 7.66
N VAL A 302 5.17 -6.39 7.81
CA VAL A 302 4.51 -7.12 8.90
C VAL A 302 3.54 -8.14 8.33
N ALA A 303 3.53 -9.35 8.91
CA ALA A 303 2.59 -10.40 8.62
C ALA A 303 1.76 -10.74 9.86
N LEU A 304 0.45 -10.73 9.70
CA LEU A 304 -0.50 -11.09 10.76
C LEU A 304 -1.40 -12.24 10.31
N ASP A 305 -1.98 -12.92 11.28
CA ASP A 305 -3.16 -13.76 11.07
C ASP A 305 -4.35 -12.86 10.74
N ALA A 306 -4.94 -13.04 9.56
CA ALA A 306 -5.97 -12.14 9.05
C ALA A 306 -7.28 -12.20 9.85
N ALA A 307 -7.60 -13.35 10.46
CA ALA A 307 -8.81 -13.51 11.25
C ALA A 307 -8.73 -12.83 12.63
N THR A 308 -7.54 -12.76 13.22
CA THR A 308 -7.37 -12.40 14.63
C THR A 308 -6.45 -11.21 14.87
N GLY A 309 -5.75 -10.72 13.86
CA GLY A 309 -4.73 -9.68 14.00
C GLY A 309 -3.47 -10.13 14.75
N LYS A 310 -3.34 -11.43 15.06
CA LYS A 310 -2.17 -11.94 15.80
C LYS A 310 -0.92 -11.87 14.94
N TYR A 311 0.14 -11.33 15.55
CA TYR A 311 1.47 -11.23 14.97
C TYR A 311 1.99 -12.61 14.53
N ARG A 312 2.61 -12.66 13.34
CA ARG A 312 3.29 -13.82 12.77
C ARG A 312 4.78 -13.58 12.63
N TRP A 313 5.16 -12.59 11.85
CA TRP A 313 6.54 -12.16 11.67
C TRP A 313 6.61 -10.71 11.14
N HIS A 314 7.78 -10.12 11.24
CA HIS A 314 8.09 -8.83 10.64
C HIS A 314 9.54 -8.79 10.15
N PHE A 315 9.84 -7.78 9.34
CA PHE A 315 11.18 -7.36 9.05
C PHE A 315 11.23 -5.83 8.98
N GLN A 316 12.08 -5.21 9.78
CA GLN A 316 12.29 -3.76 9.77
C GLN A 316 13.35 -3.40 8.73
N THR A 317 13.03 -2.51 7.79
CA THR A 317 13.91 -2.13 6.68
C THR A 317 14.70 -0.86 6.95
N VAL A 318 14.29 -0.06 7.93
CA VAL A 318 15.01 1.11 8.44
C VAL A 318 14.84 1.18 9.94
N HIS A 319 15.95 1.17 10.67
CA HIS A 319 15.97 1.37 12.11
C HIS A 319 15.98 2.85 12.43
N HIS A 320 15.15 3.29 13.38
CA HIS A 320 15.12 4.68 13.85
C HIS A 320 15.12 5.67 12.70
N ASP A 321 14.11 5.60 11.85
CA ASP A 321 14.05 6.40 10.63
C ASP A 321 14.09 7.90 10.91
N LEU A 322 14.99 8.60 10.22
CA LEU A 322 15.19 10.06 10.25
C LEU A 322 15.08 10.67 8.84
N TRP A 323 14.61 9.91 7.86
CA TRP A 323 14.68 10.27 6.44
C TRP A 323 13.33 10.19 5.73
N ASP A 324 12.28 9.79 6.43
CA ASP A 324 10.97 9.46 5.83
C ASP A 324 11.11 8.36 4.75
N TYR A 325 11.84 7.29 5.09
CA TYR A 325 12.08 6.17 4.18
C TYR A 325 11.03 5.06 4.30
N ASP A 326 9.79 5.45 4.18
CA ASP A 326 8.62 4.57 4.21
C ASP A 326 8.74 3.34 3.31
N LEU A 327 7.93 2.34 3.64
CA LEU A 327 7.50 1.29 2.73
C LEU A 327 6.11 1.67 2.16
N PRO A 328 6.07 2.37 1.01
CA PRO A 328 4.89 3.15 0.62
C PRO A 328 3.80 2.35 -0.10
N ALA A 329 4.03 1.06 -0.38
CA ALA A 329 3.17 0.25 -1.24
C ALA A 329 2.82 -1.09 -0.59
N PRO A 330 1.70 -1.74 -1.01
CA PRO A 330 1.41 -3.10 -0.58
C PRO A 330 2.55 -4.05 -0.94
N PRO A 331 2.90 -5.01 -0.07
CA PRO A 331 3.78 -6.10 -0.45
C PRO A 331 3.21 -6.87 -1.64
N ASN A 332 4.04 -7.25 -2.61
CA ASN A 332 3.62 -8.14 -3.69
C ASN A 332 3.82 -9.60 -3.27
N LEU A 333 2.80 -10.43 -3.35
CA LEU A 333 2.92 -11.85 -3.11
C LEU A 333 3.28 -12.56 -4.42
N ILE A 334 4.39 -13.28 -4.42
CA ILE A 334 4.98 -13.88 -5.61
C ILE A 334 5.49 -15.29 -5.30
N SER A 335 5.46 -16.19 -6.28
CA SER A 335 6.18 -17.47 -6.20
C SER A 335 7.43 -17.40 -7.06
N VAL A 336 8.58 -17.72 -6.49
CA VAL A 336 9.88 -17.69 -7.17
C VAL A 336 10.63 -19.01 -7.06
N VAL A 337 11.56 -19.24 -7.96
CA VAL A 337 12.52 -20.36 -7.82
C VAL A 337 13.79 -19.81 -7.19
N HIS A 338 14.10 -20.24 -5.98
CA HIS A 338 15.29 -19.86 -5.24
C HIS A 338 16.06 -21.12 -4.84
N ASN A 339 17.35 -21.18 -5.19
CA ASN A 339 18.21 -22.37 -4.96
C ASN A 339 17.55 -23.69 -5.44
N GLY A 340 16.91 -23.65 -6.62
CA GLY A 340 16.25 -24.81 -7.24
C GLY A 340 14.92 -25.23 -6.61
N LYS A 341 14.43 -24.50 -5.60
CA LYS A 341 13.14 -24.78 -4.95
C LYS A 341 12.14 -23.65 -5.25
N LYS A 342 10.88 -24.03 -5.49
CA LYS A 342 9.79 -23.06 -5.56
C LYS A 342 9.45 -22.58 -4.15
N ILE A 343 9.47 -21.28 -3.94
CA ILE A 343 9.19 -20.62 -2.67
C ILE A 343 8.09 -19.58 -2.90
N ASP A 344 7.07 -19.59 -2.08
CA ASP A 344 6.13 -18.49 -1.99
C ASP A 344 6.78 -17.37 -1.17
N ALA A 345 6.87 -16.20 -1.78
CA ALA A 345 7.61 -15.07 -1.25
C ALA A 345 6.72 -13.83 -1.09
N VAL A 346 7.19 -12.92 -0.26
CA VAL A 346 6.74 -11.53 -0.13
C VAL A 346 7.84 -10.65 -0.69
N ALA A 347 7.52 -9.79 -1.66
CA ALA A 347 8.44 -8.81 -2.22
C ALA A 347 7.98 -7.40 -1.88
N GLN A 348 8.83 -6.62 -1.19
CA GLN A 348 8.53 -5.27 -0.75
C GLN A 348 9.44 -4.26 -1.42
N THR A 349 8.84 -3.31 -2.14
CA THR A 349 9.52 -2.11 -2.65
C THR A 349 9.64 -1.05 -1.56
N SER A 350 10.66 -0.21 -1.61
CA SER A 350 10.93 0.80 -0.58
C SER A 350 11.24 2.18 -1.17
N LYS A 351 11.06 3.25 -0.40
CA LYS A 351 11.56 4.58 -0.74
C LYS A 351 13.08 4.59 -0.94
N LEU A 352 13.81 3.72 -0.27
CA LEU A 352 15.27 3.53 -0.46
C LEU A 352 15.67 3.00 -1.84
N GLY A 353 14.73 2.50 -2.65
CA GLY A 353 15.06 1.93 -3.95
C GLY A 353 15.56 0.49 -3.91
N TYR A 354 15.32 -0.22 -2.82
CA TYR A 354 15.58 -1.65 -2.67
C TYR A 354 14.29 -2.46 -2.75
N ILE A 355 14.42 -3.71 -3.20
CA ILE A 355 13.40 -4.75 -3.03
C ILE A 355 13.89 -5.71 -1.95
N TYR A 356 13.10 -5.84 -0.89
CA TYR A 356 13.29 -6.86 0.14
C TYR A 356 12.41 -8.05 -0.19
N THR A 357 12.96 -9.27 -0.10
CA THR A 357 12.21 -10.50 -0.42
C THR A 357 12.33 -11.50 0.70
N PHE A 358 11.18 -12.00 1.13
CA PHE A 358 11.07 -12.87 2.30
C PHE A 358 10.30 -14.14 1.97
N ASN A 359 10.63 -15.23 2.65
CA ASN A 359 9.77 -16.40 2.70
C ASN A 359 8.42 -16.00 3.31
N ARG A 360 7.32 -16.30 2.63
CA ARG A 360 5.97 -15.87 3.01
C ARG A 360 5.53 -16.43 4.38
N ASP A 361 5.95 -17.64 4.71
CA ASP A 361 5.57 -18.31 5.94
C ASP A 361 6.38 -17.85 7.15
N THR A 362 7.70 -17.63 6.96
CA THR A 362 8.65 -17.43 8.06
C THR A 362 9.17 -16.01 8.21
N GLY A 363 9.10 -15.18 7.16
CA GLY A 363 9.73 -13.87 7.12
C GLY A 363 11.25 -13.90 6.92
N GLU A 364 11.84 -15.10 6.72
CA GLU A 364 13.27 -15.22 6.44
C GLU A 364 13.62 -14.57 5.10
N PRO A 365 14.67 -13.71 5.04
CA PRO A 365 15.13 -13.12 3.79
C PRO A 365 15.59 -14.18 2.79
N LEU A 366 15.15 -14.08 1.52
CA LEU A 366 15.61 -14.97 0.45
C LEU A 366 17.05 -14.64 0.00
N PHE A 367 17.46 -13.41 0.16
CA PHE A 367 18.84 -12.97 -0.08
C PHE A 367 19.42 -12.38 1.20
N PRO A 368 20.72 -12.55 1.47
CA PRO A 368 21.33 -11.99 2.68
C PRO A 368 21.10 -10.49 2.78
N ILE A 369 20.73 -10.05 3.97
CA ILE A 369 20.64 -8.64 4.36
C ILE A 369 21.77 -8.38 5.35
N VAL A 370 22.53 -7.30 5.13
CA VAL A 370 23.74 -6.98 5.89
C VAL A 370 23.54 -5.64 6.59
N GLU A 371 23.77 -5.64 7.90
CA GLU A 371 23.84 -4.42 8.69
C GLU A 371 25.09 -3.61 8.31
N LYS A 372 24.88 -2.41 7.77
CA LYS A 372 25.97 -1.51 7.37
C LYS A 372 26.01 -0.29 8.28
N PRO A 373 27.21 0.11 8.75
CA PRO A 373 27.38 1.34 9.51
C PRO A 373 26.87 2.58 8.75
N VAL A 374 26.28 3.51 9.48
CA VAL A 374 25.75 4.77 8.95
C VAL A 374 26.27 5.96 9.78
N PRO A 375 26.28 7.20 9.23
CA PRO A 375 26.75 8.37 9.94
C PRO A 375 25.91 8.66 11.18
N ALA A 376 26.55 9.14 12.24
CA ALA A 376 25.87 9.65 13.43
C ALA A 376 25.17 10.99 13.14
N SER A 377 24.07 11.28 13.83
CA SER A 377 23.46 12.61 13.81
C SER A 377 24.34 13.65 14.52
N ASP A 378 24.37 14.86 13.99
CA ASP A 378 25.00 16.03 14.61
C ASP A 378 23.98 16.97 15.32
N ILE A 379 22.73 16.58 15.33
CA ILE A 379 21.66 17.33 16.00
C ILE A 379 21.65 16.99 17.49
N PRO A 380 21.68 18.01 18.39
CA PRO A 380 21.70 17.78 19.82
C PRO A 380 20.53 16.93 20.34
N GLY A 381 20.86 15.82 20.99
CA GLY A 381 19.91 14.90 21.59
C GLY A 381 19.37 13.81 20.65
N GLU A 382 19.64 13.90 19.34
CA GLU A 382 19.34 12.85 18.38
C GLU A 382 20.38 11.73 18.44
N GLN A 383 19.92 10.48 18.30
CA GLN A 383 20.79 9.29 18.28
C GLN A 383 20.38 8.40 17.10
N ALA A 384 20.95 8.68 15.92
CA ALA A 384 20.75 7.80 14.78
C ALA A 384 21.16 6.37 15.13
N TRP A 385 20.37 5.39 14.65
CA TRP A 385 20.74 3.98 14.82
C TRP A 385 22.05 3.68 14.09
N PRO A 386 22.99 2.97 14.70
CA PRO A 386 24.38 2.91 14.18
C PRO A 386 24.53 2.12 12.87
N THR A 387 23.56 1.27 12.54
CA THR A 387 23.59 0.43 11.32
C THR A 387 22.23 0.41 10.65
N GLN A 388 22.21 0.07 9.35
CA GLN A 388 20.97 -0.11 8.61
C GLN A 388 21.01 -1.39 7.76
N PRO A 389 19.88 -2.12 7.61
CA PRO A 389 19.79 -3.41 6.94
C PRO A 389 19.74 -3.24 5.41
N ILE A 390 20.82 -3.57 4.73
CA ILE A 390 20.93 -3.43 3.28
C ILE A 390 20.85 -4.81 2.61
N PRO A 391 19.88 -5.05 1.70
CA PRO A 391 19.80 -6.31 0.97
C PRO A 391 20.94 -6.41 -0.04
N THR A 392 21.52 -7.60 -0.15
CA THR A 392 22.62 -7.84 -1.10
C THR A 392 22.12 -8.09 -2.52
N LYS A 393 20.87 -8.50 -2.67
CA LYS A 393 20.19 -8.77 -3.95
C LYS A 393 18.68 -8.55 -3.81
N PRO A 394 17.99 -8.21 -4.92
CA PRO A 394 18.57 -7.74 -6.19
C PRO A 394 19.32 -6.41 -6.01
N ALA A 395 20.00 -5.95 -7.06
CA ALA A 395 20.59 -4.61 -7.05
C ALA A 395 19.49 -3.54 -6.84
N PRO A 396 19.82 -2.40 -6.24
CA PRO A 396 18.86 -1.31 -6.06
C PRO A 396 18.35 -0.85 -7.43
N TYR A 397 17.08 -0.48 -7.50
CA TYR A 397 16.42 -0.01 -8.73
C TYR A 397 16.44 1.52 -8.88
N SER A 398 16.95 2.24 -7.89
CA SER A 398 17.25 3.68 -7.96
C SER A 398 18.69 3.94 -7.48
N ARG A 399 19.22 5.10 -7.87
CA ARG A 399 20.58 5.50 -7.47
C ARG A 399 20.68 5.64 -5.97
N GLN A 400 21.80 5.17 -5.41
CA GLN A 400 22.09 5.20 -3.98
C GLN A 400 23.13 6.26 -3.61
N PHE A 401 23.91 6.73 -4.59
CA PHE A 401 24.99 7.66 -4.35
C PHE A 401 25.01 8.75 -5.40
N VAL A 402 25.46 9.93 -4.99
CA VAL A 402 25.79 11.04 -5.88
C VAL A 402 27.30 11.21 -5.92
N THR A 403 27.82 11.37 -7.11
CA THR A 403 29.23 11.65 -7.38
C THR A 403 29.35 13.00 -8.07
N LYS A 404 30.57 13.51 -8.21
CA LYS A 404 30.83 14.73 -8.97
C LYS A 404 30.42 14.61 -10.44
N ASP A 405 30.43 13.40 -10.99
CA ASP A 405 30.05 13.12 -12.37
C ASP A 405 28.54 13.22 -12.61
N ASP A 406 27.74 13.14 -11.54
CA ASP A 406 26.27 13.32 -11.60
C ASP A 406 25.86 14.81 -11.65
N ILE A 407 26.79 15.72 -11.38
CA ILE A 407 26.51 17.16 -11.38
C ILE A 407 26.46 17.67 -12.81
N ILE A 408 25.36 18.30 -13.17
CA ILE A 408 25.13 18.84 -14.51
C ILE A 408 26.25 19.81 -14.91
N ASN A 409 26.84 19.59 -16.10
CA ASN A 409 27.94 20.37 -16.66
C ASN A 409 27.56 20.96 -18.03
N TYR A 410 26.56 21.85 -18.08
CA TYR A 410 26.20 22.56 -19.30
C TYR A 410 27.23 23.65 -19.67
N SER A 411 27.91 24.21 -18.69
CA SER A 411 28.98 25.19 -18.82
C SER A 411 29.87 25.16 -17.57
N LYS A 412 31.10 25.64 -17.69
CA LYS A 412 32.01 25.71 -16.54
C LYS A 412 31.39 26.51 -15.37
N GLY A 413 30.73 27.63 -15.65
CA GLY A 413 30.11 28.46 -14.59
C GLY A 413 28.92 27.78 -13.92
N SER A 414 28.11 27.00 -14.65
CA SER A 414 27.02 26.22 -14.04
C SER A 414 27.53 25.08 -13.19
N TYR A 415 28.53 24.36 -13.67
CA TYR A 415 29.19 23.30 -12.90
C TYR A 415 29.79 23.81 -11.60
N ASP A 416 30.60 24.87 -11.67
CA ASP A 416 31.24 25.46 -10.49
C ASP A 416 30.23 25.91 -9.44
N THR A 417 29.09 26.52 -9.89
CA THR A 417 28.00 26.94 -9.01
C THR A 417 27.32 25.75 -8.33
N LEU A 418 27.00 24.70 -9.10
CA LEU A 418 26.33 23.51 -8.56
C LEU A 418 27.24 22.72 -7.64
N MET A 419 28.53 22.62 -7.96
CA MET A 419 29.53 22.02 -7.08
C MET A 419 29.70 22.79 -5.77
N MET A 420 29.71 24.12 -5.82
CA MET A 420 29.74 24.97 -4.62
C MET A 420 28.53 24.69 -3.73
N ARG A 421 27.31 24.62 -4.33
CA ARG A 421 26.07 24.30 -3.60
C ARG A 421 26.09 22.88 -3.03
N PHE A 422 26.50 21.88 -3.80
CA PHE A 422 26.59 20.50 -3.35
C PHE A 422 27.55 20.37 -2.16
N ASN A 423 28.72 20.99 -2.22
CA ASN A 423 29.72 20.96 -1.15
C ASN A 423 29.28 21.76 0.11
N ALA A 424 28.27 22.61 0.01
CA ALA A 424 27.71 23.33 1.16
C ALA A 424 26.82 22.44 2.04
N PHE A 425 26.36 21.30 1.53
CA PHE A 425 25.50 20.37 2.26
C PHE A 425 26.31 19.20 2.82
N ARG A 426 25.83 18.65 3.93
CA ARG A 426 26.35 17.39 4.46
C ARG A 426 25.92 16.23 3.55
N TYR A 427 26.85 15.39 3.16
CA TYR A 427 26.58 14.18 2.38
C TYR A 427 27.62 13.11 2.64
N GLU A 428 27.21 12.00 3.24
CA GLU A 428 28.03 10.85 3.59
C GLU A 428 27.42 9.53 3.09
N GLY A 429 26.44 9.63 2.16
CA GLY A 429 25.72 8.49 1.58
C GLY A 429 24.21 8.50 1.93
N PRO A 430 23.48 7.41 1.59
CA PRO A 430 22.02 7.36 1.66
C PRO A 430 21.39 7.64 3.04
N PHE A 431 22.12 7.29 4.10
CA PHE A 431 21.66 7.43 5.48
C PHE A 431 22.36 8.56 6.23
N THR A 432 22.80 9.60 5.53
CA THR A 432 23.26 10.83 6.19
C THR A 432 22.11 11.49 6.90
N PRO A 433 22.12 11.62 8.25
CA PRO A 433 21.01 12.23 8.98
C PRO A 433 20.81 13.71 8.62
N PRO A 434 19.56 14.23 8.69
CA PRO A 434 19.28 15.64 8.55
C PRO A 434 20.13 16.49 9.50
N SER A 435 20.58 17.66 9.06
CA SER A 435 21.51 18.54 9.79
C SER A 435 21.10 20.00 9.74
N LEU A 436 21.66 20.83 10.65
CA LEU A 436 21.47 22.29 10.60
C LEU A 436 22.14 22.93 9.37
N GLN A 437 23.21 22.33 8.87
CA GLN A 437 23.88 22.73 7.63
C GLN A 437 23.03 22.48 6.39
N GLY A 438 22.08 21.53 6.48
CA GLY A 438 21.36 20.91 5.38
C GLY A 438 22.07 19.65 4.90
N THR A 439 21.29 18.61 4.68
CA THR A 439 21.76 17.28 4.23
C THR A 439 21.23 17.02 2.84
N PHE A 440 22.13 16.61 1.94
CA PHE A 440 21.74 16.12 0.63
C PHE A 440 21.31 14.65 0.75
N MET A 441 20.10 14.35 0.31
CA MET A 441 19.52 13.02 0.36
C MET A 441 19.31 12.44 -1.04
N LEU A 442 19.77 11.22 -1.29
CA LEU A 442 19.44 10.41 -2.46
C LEU A 442 19.40 8.92 -2.08
N PRO A 443 18.25 8.26 -2.24
CA PRO A 443 16.94 8.81 -2.59
C PRO A 443 16.49 9.88 -1.59
N GLY A 444 15.66 10.83 -2.04
CA GLY A 444 14.97 11.76 -1.13
C GLY A 444 13.73 11.15 -0.49
N SER A 445 12.98 11.91 0.26
CA SER A 445 11.76 11.44 0.98
C SER A 445 10.63 10.98 0.03
N ARG A 446 10.60 11.48 -1.21
CA ARG A 446 9.71 10.96 -2.26
C ARG A 446 10.10 9.57 -2.74
N GLY A 447 11.30 9.13 -2.43
CA GLY A 447 11.82 7.78 -2.59
C GLY A 447 12.13 7.34 -4.01
N GLY A 448 12.84 6.22 -4.10
CA GLY A 448 13.06 5.48 -5.33
C GLY A 448 11.79 4.80 -5.83
N SER A 449 10.80 4.57 -4.98
CA SER A 449 9.46 4.07 -5.28
C SER A 449 8.45 4.72 -4.35
N SER A 450 7.19 4.84 -4.80
CA SER A 450 6.08 5.39 -4.04
C SER A 450 4.89 4.40 -4.02
N TRP A 451 3.70 4.83 -3.62
CA TRP A 451 2.49 4.00 -3.46
C TRP A 451 2.12 3.14 -4.68
N GLY A 452 2.59 3.52 -5.87
CA GLY A 452 2.48 2.68 -7.08
C GLY A 452 3.12 1.30 -6.93
N GLY A 453 4.21 1.18 -6.18
CA GLY A 453 4.85 -0.10 -5.82
C GLY A 453 5.33 -0.92 -7.03
N GLY A 454 5.25 -2.23 -6.88
CA GLY A 454 5.58 -3.20 -7.91
C GLY A 454 4.35 -3.81 -8.59
N THR A 455 4.57 -4.37 -9.76
CA THR A 455 3.63 -5.24 -10.50
C THR A 455 4.32 -6.55 -10.81
N VAL A 456 3.64 -7.66 -10.67
CA VAL A 456 4.22 -9.00 -10.77
C VAL A 456 3.66 -9.74 -11.98
N ASP A 457 4.54 -10.36 -12.78
CA ASP A 457 4.14 -11.45 -13.69
C ASP A 457 4.21 -12.77 -12.90
N PRO A 458 3.08 -13.32 -12.44
CA PRO A 458 3.08 -14.50 -11.57
C PRO A 458 3.49 -15.78 -12.30
N ALA A 459 3.37 -15.81 -13.64
CA ALA A 459 3.78 -16.95 -14.43
C ALA A 459 5.31 -17.04 -14.59
N LYS A 460 5.98 -15.90 -14.62
CA LYS A 460 7.44 -15.82 -14.80
C LYS A 460 8.20 -15.56 -13.50
N GLY A 461 7.51 -15.16 -12.41
CA GLY A 461 8.16 -14.76 -11.17
C GLY A 461 8.98 -13.49 -11.30
N ILE A 462 8.53 -12.52 -12.11
CA ILE A 462 9.20 -11.25 -12.37
C ILE A 462 8.39 -10.13 -11.74
N ILE A 463 9.07 -9.22 -11.06
CA ILE A 463 8.50 -7.97 -10.56
C ILE A 463 9.00 -6.79 -11.39
N TYR A 464 8.08 -5.88 -11.76
CA TYR A 464 8.34 -4.63 -12.45
C TYR A 464 8.12 -3.49 -11.47
N VAL A 465 9.09 -2.59 -11.35
CA VAL A 465 9.02 -1.44 -10.42
C VAL A 465 9.21 -0.16 -11.20
N LYS A 466 8.30 0.80 -10.98
CA LYS A 466 8.51 2.19 -11.41
C LYS A 466 9.41 2.87 -10.40
N SER A 467 10.57 3.37 -10.85
CA SER A 467 11.54 4.05 -10.00
C SER A 467 11.63 5.54 -10.27
N ASN A 468 12.06 6.29 -9.25
CA ASN A 468 12.43 7.69 -9.30
C ASN A 468 13.89 7.85 -8.86
N ASP A 469 14.54 8.88 -9.41
CA ASP A 469 15.83 9.41 -8.91
C ASP A 469 15.60 10.89 -8.56
N SER A 470 15.00 11.14 -7.41
CA SER A 470 14.67 12.49 -6.97
C SER A 470 15.51 12.86 -5.74
N PRO A 471 16.60 13.63 -5.91
CA PRO A 471 17.37 14.13 -4.79
C PRO A 471 16.60 15.22 -4.03
N GLU A 472 16.89 15.34 -2.75
CA GLU A 472 16.27 16.31 -1.86
C GLU A 472 17.31 16.92 -0.91
N ILE A 473 17.00 18.09 -0.34
CA ILE A 473 17.80 18.72 0.70
C ILE A 473 16.94 18.88 1.94
N ALA A 474 17.28 18.16 3.00
CA ALA A 474 16.66 18.29 4.31
C ALA A 474 17.48 19.21 5.19
N THR A 475 16.89 20.31 5.67
CA THR A 475 17.56 21.25 6.56
C THR A 475 16.78 21.41 7.87
N MET A 476 17.40 21.03 8.97
CA MET A 476 16.85 21.24 10.30
C MET A 476 17.01 22.69 10.72
N LYS A 477 16.00 23.22 11.40
CA LYS A 477 16.04 24.58 11.95
C LYS A 477 15.78 24.54 13.45
N LYS A 478 16.52 25.32 14.20
CA LYS A 478 16.19 25.54 15.62
C LYS A 478 14.87 26.30 15.69
N VAL A 479 13.91 25.74 16.41
CA VAL A 479 12.72 26.50 16.80
C VAL A 479 13.16 27.48 17.86
N VAL A 480 13.09 28.76 17.55
CA VAL A 480 13.33 29.82 18.54
C VAL A 480 12.06 29.94 19.37
N GLU A 481 12.11 29.53 20.64
CA GLU A 481 11.04 29.82 21.59
C GLU A 481 10.89 31.33 21.70
N ASN A 482 9.93 31.81 21.05
CA ASN A 482 9.18 33.04 21.09
C ASN A 482 9.72 34.35 21.67
N GLU A 483 9.89 35.25 20.76
CA GLU A 483 9.40 36.63 20.87
C GLU A 483 7.90 36.77 20.45
N SER A 484 7.11 35.72 20.43
CA SER A 484 5.76 35.71 19.87
C SER A 484 4.73 36.51 20.68
N SER A 485 5.01 36.80 21.96
CA SER A 485 4.12 37.64 22.80
C SER A 485 4.00 39.09 22.33
N ASN A 486 4.94 39.59 21.52
CA ASN A 486 4.95 40.96 21.01
C ASN A 486 4.68 41.09 19.50
N LEU A 487 4.42 40.01 18.83
CA LEU A 487 4.10 40.04 17.41
C LEU A 487 2.61 40.35 17.17
N SER A 488 2.31 41.09 16.10
CA SER A 488 0.93 41.24 15.64
C SER A 488 0.31 39.87 15.33
N VAL A 489 -1.02 39.74 15.40
CA VAL A 489 -1.75 38.49 15.09
C VAL A 489 -1.38 37.93 13.70
N PHE A 490 -1.17 38.84 12.72
CA PHE A 490 -0.71 38.45 11.38
C PHE A 490 0.69 37.80 11.41
N ASN A 491 1.63 38.38 12.16
CA ASN A 491 2.98 37.83 12.24
C ASN A 491 3.05 36.56 13.09
N GLN A 492 2.18 36.41 14.10
CA GLN A 492 1.99 35.14 14.82
C GLN A 492 1.47 34.06 13.89
N GLY A 493 0.43 34.35 13.10
CA GLY A 493 -0.12 33.46 12.09
C GLY A 493 0.92 33.09 11.04
N LYS A 494 1.71 34.03 10.54
CA LYS A 494 2.80 33.79 9.60
C LYS A 494 3.89 32.88 10.20
N ALA A 495 4.27 33.11 11.46
CA ALA A 495 5.24 32.27 12.15
C ALA A 495 4.72 30.83 12.33
N LEU A 496 3.47 30.67 12.75
CA LEU A 496 2.81 29.38 12.87
C LEU A 496 2.72 28.67 11.51
N TYR A 497 2.29 29.36 10.45
CA TYR A 497 2.25 28.83 9.11
C TYR A 497 3.63 28.37 8.63
N SER A 498 4.67 29.21 8.83
CA SER A 498 6.04 28.86 8.45
C SER A 498 6.63 27.71 9.26
N THR A 499 6.14 27.50 10.48
CA THR A 499 6.61 26.42 11.36
C THR A 499 5.91 25.10 11.09
N TYR A 500 4.59 25.14 10.83
CA TYR A 500 3.76 23.92 10.81
C TYR A 500 3.12 23.59 9.46
N CYS A 501 3.09 24.54 8.51
CA CYS A 501 2.31 24.35 7.29
C CYS A 501 3.15 24.43 6.00
N VAL A 502 4.25 25.20 6.00
CA VAL A 502 5.03 25.52 4.79
C VAL A 502 5.74 24.29 4.18
N SER A 503 5.96 23.25 4.98
CA SER A 503 6.58 22.00 4.50
C SER A 503 5.66 21.21 3.56
N CYS A 504 4.32 21.42 3.67
CA CYS A 504 3.32 20.72 2.87
C CYS A 504 2.62 21.64 1.87
N HIS A 505 2.68 22.95 2.05
CA HIS A 505 2.06 24.02 1.25
C HIS A 505 3.09 25.03 0.75
#